data_355a092cbead65e0d3e0a151e8f3874d
#
_entry.id   355a092cbead65e0d3e0a151e8f3874d
#
_cell.length_a   1.000
_cell.length_b   1.000
_cell.length_c   1.000
_cell.angle_alpha   90.00
_cell.angle_beta   90.00
_cell.angle_gamma   90.00
#
_symmetry.space_group_name_H-M   'P 1'
#
loop_
_entity.id
_entity.type
_entity.pdbx_description
1 polymer ?
#
loop_
_entity_poly.entity_id
_entity_poly.type
_entity_poly.pdbx_seq_one_letter_code
_entity_poly.pdbx_strand_id
1 'polypeptide(L)'
;MDRRKLLSGAASLGAVAALGVPFRLDGETLVIPNSQGFLLVDLKKCQGCCTCMMACALAHSGQASYSLSRIQIVQDSFLDWPNDIFMAACRQCQDAPCVQVCPTGANHAEPKFGNVRMVDAEKCIGCKLCMARCPYVPARLQWNAPARKSQKCDLCADTPFLGEKGGPGGTQTCVKVCPLSAITFTPKMPDQTREDAYFTNLRGRAWKRLGMTID
;
A
#
# COMPACT_ATOMS: atom_id res chain seq x y z
N MET A 1 -32.95 -25.99 21.76
CA MET A 1 -32.71 -24.76 20.97
C MET A 1 -32.15 -25.18 19.62
N ASP A 2 -32.93 -25.01 18.59
CA ASP A 2 -32.67 -25.56 17.25
C ASP A 2 -31.66 -24.74 16.50
N ARG A 3 -30.49 -25.34 16.16
CA ARG A 3 -29.36 -24.72 15.48
C ARG A 3 -29.66 -24.21 14.06
N ARG A 4 -30.85 -24.55 13.53
CA ARG A 4 -31.28 -24.16 12.18
C ARG A 4 -31.83 -22.74 12.05
N LYS A 5 -32.12 -22.05 13.16
CA LYS A 5 -32.66 -20.67 13.15
C LYS A 5 -31.63 -19.57 13.14
N LEU A 6 -30.33 -19.91 13.20
CA LEU A 6 -29.23 -18.93 13.20
C LEU A 6 -28.72 -18.54 11.79
N LEU A 7 -29.24 -19.17 10.74
CA LEU A 7 -28.76 -18.95 9.36
C LEU A 7 -29.70 -18.13 8.47
N SER A 8 -30.75 -17.49 9.03
CA SER A 8 -31.66 -16.64 8.24
C SER A 8 -31.29 -15.14 8.21
N GLY A 9 -30.08 -14.78 8.59
CA GLY A 9 -29.63 -13.38 8.68
C GLY A 9 -28.74 -12.91 7.53
N ALA A 10 -29.25 -12.94 6.28
CA ALA A 10 -28.56 -12.28 5.16
C ALA A 10 -28.32 -10.77 5.39
N ALA A 11 -29.04 -10.17 6.34
CA ALA A 11 -28.85 -8.77 6.75
C ALA A 11 -27.61 -8.54 7.64
N SER A 12 -27.06 -9.56 8.30
CA SER A 12 -25.88 -9.42 9.18
C SER A 12 -24.55 -9.47 8.42
N LEU A 13 -24.50 -10.08 7.23
CA LEU A 13 -23.30 -10.15 6.40
C LEU A 13 -22.86 -8.77 5.86
N GLY A 14 -23.82 -7.93 5.47
CA GLY A 14 -23.53 -6.57 4.99
C GLY A 14 -22.95 -5.65 6.06
N ALA A 15 -23.38 -5.79 7.31
CA ALA A 15 -22.92 -4.95 8.43
C ALA A 15 -21.48 -5.29 8.86
N VAL A 16 -21.08 -6.56 8.82
CA VAL A 16 -19.72 -7.00 9.19
C VAL A 16 -18.70 -6.58 8.13
N ALA A 17 -19.07 -6.64 6.85
CA ALA A 17 -18.21 -6.15 5.76
C ALA A 17 -17.98 -4.64 5.84
N ALA A 18 -18.97 -3.87 6.30
CA ALA A 18 -18.84 -2.41 6.50
C ALA A 18 -17.89 -2.02 7.64
N LEU A 19 -17.66 -2.93 8.59
CA LEU A 19 -16.76 -2.69 9.72
C LEU A 19 -15.29 -3.01 9.41
N GLY A 20 -14.96 -3.42 8.17
CA GLY A 20 -13.57 -3.77 7.78
C GLY A 20 -12.98 -4.98 8.53
N VAL A 21 -13.80 -5.69 9.30
CA VAL A 21 -13.36 -6.88 10.03
C VAL A 21 -13.34 -8.06 9.06
N PRO A 22 -12.24 -8.81 8.98
CA PRO A 22 -12.18 -10.00 8.15
C PRO A 22 -13.16 -11.04 8.68
N PHE A 23 -14.12 -11.42 7.84
CA PHE A 23 -15.11 -12.44 8.17
C PHE A 23 -14.79 -13.75 7.45
N ARG A 24 -14.63 -14.84 8.19
CA ARG A 24 -14.47 -16.18 7.63
C ARG A 24 -15.83 -16.84 7.48
N LEU A 25 -16.22 -17.16 6.27
CA LEU A 25 -17.25 -18.13 5.98
C LEU A 25 -16.55 -19.48 5.77
N ASP A 26 -17.00 -20.50 6.46
CA ASP A 26 -16.51 -21.90 6.45
C ASP A 26 -15.78 -22.32 5.17
N GLY A 27 -14.46 -22.15 5.15
CA GLY A 27 -13.59 -22.61 4.06
C GLY A 27 -13.41 -21.66 2.86
N GLU A 28 -14.16 -20.55 2.77
CA GLU A 28 -14.10 -19.62 1.64
C GLU A 28 -13.33 -18.33 1.92
N THR A 29 -12.96 -17.66 0.85
CA THR A 29 -12.09 -16.49 0.79
C THR A 29 -12.58 -15.36 1.68
N LEU A 30 -11.68 -14.83 2.50
CA LEU A 30 -11.92 -13.66 3.33
C LEU A 30 -12.27 -12.46 2.46
N VAL A 31 -13.49 -11.97 2.51
CA VAL A 31 -13.87 -10.76 1.78
C VAL A 31 -13.40 -9.53 2.55
N ILE A 32 -12.43 -8.82 1.98
CA ILE A 32 -11.92 -7.58 2.53
C ILE A 32 -12.42 -6.43 1.64
N PRO A 33 -13.11 -5.41 2.20
CA PRO A 33 -13.60 -4.29 1.39
C PRO A 33 -12.47 -3.59 0.64
N ASN A 34 -12.71 -3.14 -0.59
CA ASN A 34 -11.71 -2.49 -1.42
C ASN A 34 -11.26 -1.14 -0.84
N SER A 35 -9.98 -0.82 -0.98
CA SER A 35 -9.47 0.50 -0.68
C SER A 35 -10.07 1.54 -1.63
N GLN A 36 -10.38 2.73 -1.10
CA GLN A 36 -10.87 3.86 -1.87
C GLN A 36 -9.73 4.73 -2.44
N GLY A 37 -8.48 4.26 -2.36
CA GLY A 37 -7.35 5.02 -2.87
C GLY A 37 -6.15 4.17 -3.23
N PHE A 38 -5.42 4.63 -4.25
CA PHE A 38 -4.23 3.99 -4.80
C PHE A 38 -3.23 5.05 -5.24
N LEU A 39 -1.94 4.68 -5.23
CA LEU A 39 -0.87 5.52 -5.78
C LEU A 39 -0.42 4.96 -7.13
N LEU A 40 -0.33 5.83 -8.12
CA LEU A 40 0.27 5.54 -9.42
C LEU A 40 1.59 6.29 -9.55
N VAL A 41 2.53 5.72 -10.27
CA VAL A 41 3.86 6.29 -10.48
C VAL A 41 4.16 6.40 -11.97
N ASP A 42 4.49 7.61 -12.43
CA ASP A 42 5.02 7.87 -13.76
C ASP A 42 6.53 7.62 -13.76
N LEU A 43 6.94 6.49 -14.31
CA LEU A 43 8.34 6.08 -14.32
C LEU A 43 9.21 6.95 -15.23
N LYS A 44 8.65 7.67 -16.22
CA LYS A 44 9.41 8.62 -17.03
C LYS A 44 9.79 9.87 -16.26
N LYS A 45 8.94 10.28 -15.32
CA LYS A 45 9.18 11.45 -14.49
C LYS A 45 9.99 11.14 -13.25
N CYS A 46 9.87 9.92 -12.71
CA CYS A 46 10.59 9.54 -11.50
C CYS A 46 12.10 9.45 -11.76
N GLN A 47 12.88 10.25 -11.04
CA GLN A 47 14.35 10.29 -11.13
C GLN A 47 15.04 9.71 -9.90
N GLY A 48 14.30 9.04 -9.02
CA GLY A 48 14.89 8.40 -7.84
C GLY A 48 15.40 9.37 -6.77
N CYS A 49 14.97 10.63 -6.75
CA CYS A 49 15.50 11.66 -5.82
C CYS A 49 15.19 11.42 -4.34
N CYS A 50 14.39 10.42 -4.00
CA CYS A 50 14.02 10.00 -2.64
C CYS A 50 13.33 11.06 -1.77
N THR A 51 12.97 12.24 -2.29
CA THR A 51 12.23 13.30 -1.55
C THR A 51 10.93 12.76 -0.96
N CYS A 52 10.21 11.93 -1.70
CA CYS A 52 8.97 11.29 -1.25
C CYS A 52 9.19 10.36 -0.03
N MET A 53 10.35 9.68 0.05
CA MET A 53 10.70 8.83 1.18
C MET A 53 10.95 9.66 2.44
N MET A 54 11.73 10.74 2.32
CA MET A 54 12.03 11.63 3.45
C MET A 54 10.76 12.28 3.99
N ALA A 55 9.91 12.78 3.11
CA ALA A 55 8.64 13.39 3.50
C ALA A 55 7.66 12.39 4.10
N CYS A 56 7.62 11.14 3.59
CA CYS A 56 6.84 10.07 4.17
C CYS A 56 7.27 9.76 5.61
N ALA A 57 8.58 9.61 5.85
CA ALA A 57 9.11 9.38 7.19
C ALA A 57 8.81 10.56 8.13
N LEU A 58 9.00 11.80 7.67
CA LEU A 58 8.71 12.99 8.45
C LEU A 58 7.24 13.06 8.85
N ALA A 59 6.30 12.83 7.93
CA ALA A 59 4.88 12.87 8.20
C ALA A 59 4.41 11.82 9.22
N HIS A 60 5.02 10.62 9.21
CA HIS A 60 4.62 9.51 10.07
C HIS A 60 5.39 9.41 11.40
N SER A 61 6.65 9.83 11.42
CA SER A 61 7.54 9.64 12.59
C SER A 61 8.17 10.93 13.11
N GLY A 62 7.94 12.07 12.47
CA GLY A 62 8.58 13.33 12.83
C GLY A 62 10.10 13.38 12.54
N GLN A 63 10.63 12.37 11.85
CA GLN A 63 12.06 12.23 11.54
C GLN A 63 12.28 12.00 10.06
N ALA A 64 13.20 12.74 9.47
CA ALA A 64 13.62 12.53 8.09
C ALA A 64 14.57 11.32 8.02
N SER A 65 14.07 10.19 7.52
CA SER A 65 14.82 8.93 7.46
C SER A 65 14.33 8.03 6.33
N TYR A 66 15.25 7.49 5.54
CA TYR A 66 14.89 6.51 4.51
C TYR A 66 14.37 5.20 5.09
N SER A 67 14.93 4.75 6.21
CA SER A 67 14.56 3.49 6.85
C SER A 67 13.18 3.52 7.54
N LEU A 68 12.68 4.70 7.90
CA LEU A 68 11.36 4.90 8.49
C LEU A 68 10.28 5.21 7.45
N SER A 69 10.67 5.35 6.19
CA SER A 69 9.71 5.58 5.11
C SER A 69 8.82 4.35 4.89
N ARG A 70 7.53 4.58 4.68
CA ARG A 70 6.55 3.53 4.36
C ARG A 70 6.47 3.21 2.86
N ILE A 71 7.20 3.94 2.04
CA ILE A 71 7.44 3.72 0.62
C ILE A 71 8.94 3.65 0.37
N GLN A 72 9.36 2.94 -0.68
CA GLN A 72 10.77 2.81 -1.03
C GLN A 72 10.98 3.13 -2.50
N ILE A 73 11.97 3.96 -2.78
CA ILE A 73 12.56 4.05 -4.12
C ILE A 73 13.63 2.97 -4.20
N VAL A 74 13.43 2.04 -5.10
CA VAL A 74 14.39 0.97 -5.37
C VAL A 74 15.21 1.38 -6.57
N GLN A 75 16.52 1.37 -6.42
CA GLN A 75 17.49 1.56 -7.48
C GLN A 75 18.27 0.27 -7.65
N ASP A 76 18.25 -0.29 -8.84
CA ASP A 76 18.97 -1.51 -9.16
C ASP A 76 20.15 -1.15 -10.06
N SER A 77 21.35 -1.18 -9.50
CA SER A 77 22.59 -0.85 -10.21
C SER A 77 23.01 -1.89 -11.25
N PHE A 78 22.32 -3.04 -11.29
CA PHE A 78 22.57 -4.10 -12.28
C PHE A 78 21.63 -4.03 -13.47
N LEU A 79 20.58 -3.19 -13.38
CA LEU A 79 19.68 -2.94 -14.49
C LEU A 79 20.07 -1.68 -15.23
N ASP A 80 20.03 -1.76 -16.56
CA ASP A 80 20.27 -0.61 -17.41
C ASP A 80 19.13 0.41 -17.31
N TRP A 81 19.50 1.66 -17.36
CA TRP A 81 18.53 2.72 -17.55
C TRP A 81 17.70 2.46 -18.84
N PRO A 82 16.39 2.52 -18.82
CA PRO A 82 15.51 3.21 -17.87
C PRO A 82 14.81 2.30 -16.84
N ASN A 83 15.22 1.06 -16.66
CA ASN A 83 14.56 0.08 -15.79
C ASN A 83 15.15 0.01 -14.38
N ASP A 84 16.16 0.81 -14.12
CA ASP A 84 16.97 0.86 -12.91
C ASP A 84 16.25 1.43 -11.68
N ILE A 85 15.11 2.12 -11.85
CA ILE A 85 14.40 2.79 -10.77
C ILE A 85 12.91 2.43 -10.78
N PHE A 86 12.39 2.04 -9.61
CA PHE A 86 10.94 1.96 -9.40
C PHE A 86 10.55 2.31 -7.96
N MET A 87 9.29 2.67 -7.74
CA MET A 87 8.76 2.94 -6.41
C MET A 87 8.00 1.72 -5.88
N ALA A 88 8.46 1.20 -4.75
CA ALA A 88 7.80 0.16 -4.00
C ALA A 88 6.89 0.76 -2.93
N ALA A 89 5.60 0.90 -3.22
CA ALA A 89 4.56 1.31 -2.29
C ALA A 89 3.50 0.21 -2.14
N CYS A 90 2.77 0.21 -1.03
CA CYS A 90 1.67 -0.72 -0.83
C CYS A 90 0.62 -0.53 -1.93
N ARG A 91 0.26 -1.63 -2.60
CA ARG A 91 -0.70 -1.62 -3.70
C ARG A 91 -2.16 -1.70 -3.25
N GLN A 92 -2.42 -1.68 -1.94
CA GLN A 92 -3.79 -1.75 -1.39
C GLN A 92 -4.60 -2.90 -1.97
N CYS A 93 -3.99 -4.08 -2.09
CA CYS A 93 -4.53 -5.26 -2.78
C CYS A 93 -5.95 -5.60 -2.35
N GLN A 94 -6.76 -6.08 -3.29
CA GLN A 94 -8.12 -6.56 -3.03
C GLN A 94 -8.09 -7.75 -2.07
N ASP A 95 -7.34 -8.80 -2.40
CA ASP A 95 -7.26 -10.03 -1.58
C ASP A 95 -6.40 -9.86 -0.32
N ALA A 96 -5.47 -8.92 -0.33
CA ALA A 96 -4.60 -8.55 0.79
C ALA A 96 -4.06 -9.74 1.62
N PRO A 97 -3.21 -10.64 1.08
CA PRO A 97 -2.71 -11.81 1.80
C PRO A 97 -1.98 -11.46 3.10
N CYS A 98 -1.39 -10.26 3.15
CA CYS A 98 -0.72 -9.73 4.34
C CYS A 98 -1.70 -9.39 5.48
N VAL A 99 -2.96 -9.07 5.17
CA VAL A 99 -4.03 -8.88 6.16
C VAL A 99 -4.51 -10.24 6.66
N GLN A 100 -4.75 -11.16 5.74
CA GLN A 100 -5.28 -12.50 6.06
C GLN A 100 -4.37 -13.29 7.01
N VAL A 101 -3.05 -13.14 6.88
CA VAL A 101 -2.06 -13.87 7.67
C VAL A 101 -1.79 -13.26 9.03
N CYS A 102 -2.30 -12.06 9.33
CA CYS A 102 -1.98 -11.35 10.57
C CYS A 102 -2.67 -11.99 11.79
N PRO A 103 -1.92 -12.62 12.73
CA PRO A 103 -2.54 -13.36 13.83
C PRO A 103 -3.22 -12.44 14.86
N THR A 104 -2.80 -11.19 14.95
CA THR A 104 -3.34 -10.22 15.92
C THR A 104 -4.36 -9.26 15.30
N GLY A 105 -4.62 -9.35 13.98
CA GLY A 105 -5.43 -8.38 13.26
C GLY A 105 -4.81 -6.98 13.18
N ALA A 106 -3.54 -6.81 13.56
CA ALA A 106 -2.84 -5.53 13.46
C ALA A 106 -2.77 -4.99 12.03
N ASN A 107 -2.60 -5.89 11.05
CA ASN A 107 -2.67 -5.53 9.64
C ASN A 107 -4.12 -5.74 9.17
N HIS A 108 -4.82 -4.66 8.87
CA HIS A 108 -6.26 -4.66 8.59
C HIS A 108 -6.64 -3.65 7.51
N ALA A 109 -7.89 -3.70 7.08
CA ALA A 109 -8.53 -2.62 6.32
C ALA A 109 -9.24 -1.69 7.31
N GLU A 110 -8.98 -0.38 7.24
CA GLU A 110 -9.54 0.60 8.17
C GLU A 110 -10.73 1.35 7.53
N PRO A 111 -11.96 1.09 7.96
CA PRO A 111 -13.16 1.68 7.37
C PRO A 111 -13.21 3.20 7.49
N LYS A 112 -12.68 3.78 8.58
CA LYS A 112 -12.65 5.22 8.81
C LYS A 112 -11.88 5.97 7.73
N PHE A 113 -10.93 5.28 7.09
CA PHE A 113 -10.10 5.81 6.02
C PHE A 113 -10.37 5.12 4.67
N GLY A 114 -11.64 4.76 4.40
CA GLY A 114 -12.03 4.16 3.12
C GLY A 114 -11.36 2.82 2.86
N ASN A 115 -11.30 1.96 3.87
CA ASN A 115 -10.76 0.61 3.80
C ASN A 115 -9.28 0.54 3.40
N VAL A 116 -8.50 1.56 3.70
CA VAL A 116 -7.05 1.54 3.48
C VAL A 116 -6.41 0.41 4.29
N ARG A 117 -5.52 -0.37 3.65
CA ARG A 117 -4.77 -1.41 4.33
C ARG A 117 -3.66 -0.77 5.15
N MET A 118 -3.76 -0.83 6.45
CA MET A 118 -2.79 -0.26 7.37
C MET A 118 -2.37 -1.22 8.47
N VAL A 119 -1.37 -0.86 9.24
CA VAL A 119 -0.87 -1.64 10.38
C VAL A 119 -1.05 -0.82 11.64
N ASP A 120 -1.86 -1.34 12.56
CA ASP A 120 -1.96 -0.84 13.92
C ASP A 120 -0.69 -1.24 14.70
N ALA A 121 0.11 -0.23 15.06
CA ALA A 121 1.39 -0.45 15.73
C ALA A 121 1.20 -1.00 17.16
N GLU A 122 0.08 -0.71 17.84
CA GLU A 122 -0.16 -1.19 19.19
C GLU A 122 -0.45 -2.70 19.20
N LYS A 123 -1.24 -3.18 18.23
CA LYS A 123 -1.56 -4.60 18.09
C LYS A 123 -0.46 -5.41 17.42
N CYS A 124 0.48 -4.78 16.71
CA CYS A 124 1.53 -5.48 15.99
C CYS A 124 2.54 -6.10 16.95
N ILE A 125 2.73 -7.41 16.88
CA ILE A 125 3.72 -8.16 17.68
C ILE A 125 5.09 -8.32 16.98
N GLY A 126 5.24 -7.80 15.76
CA GLY A 126 6.51 -7.85 15.03
C GLY A 126 6.87 -9.22 14.45
N CYS A 127 5.93 -10.11 14.24
CA CYS A 127 6.18 -11.48 13.74
C CYS A 127 6.63 -11.56 12.27
N LYS A 128 6.54 -10.47 11.49
CA LYS A 128 6.93 -10.34 10.07
C LYS A 128 6.17 -11.24 9.08
N LEU A 129 5.18 -12.01 9.49
CA LEU A 129 4.41 -12.89 8.59
C LEU A 129 3.77 -12.12 7.43
N CYS A 130 3.29 -10.90 7.68
CA CYS A 130 2.72 -10.04 6.63
C CYS A 130 3.76 -9.65 5.57
N MET A 131 5.03 -9.47 5.93
CA MET A 131 6.12 -9.19 4.98
C MET A 131 6.41 -10.41 4.12
N ALA A 132 6.50 -11.60 4.74
CA ALA A 132 6.73 -12.86 4.03
C ALA A 132 5.57 -13.23 3.08
N ARG A 133 4.35 -12.82 3.40
CA ARG A 133 3.15 -13.10 2.59
C ARG A 133 2.85 -12.03 1.54
N CYS A 134 3.62 -10.96 1.46
CA CYS A 134 3.48 -9.98 0.39
C CYS A 134 3.83 -10.62 -0.95
N PRO A 135 2.95 -10.58 -1.97
CA PRO A 135 3.22 -11.23 -3.26
C PRO A 135 4.27 -10.50 -4.11
N TYR A 136 4.70 -9.31 -3.70
CA TYR A 136 5.62 -8.47 -4.47
C TYR A 136 7.05 -8.54 -3.94
N VAL A 137 8.01 -8.41 -4.84
CA VAL A 137 9.44 -8.34 -4.54
C VAL A 137 9.95 -6.96 -4.98
N PRO A 138 10.56 -6.18 -4.07
CA PRO A 138 10.58 -6.37 -2.61
C PRO A 138 9.17 -6.27 -1.99
N ALA A 139 9.01 -6.82 -0.79
CA ALA A 139 7.76 -6.71 -0.03
C ALA A 139 7.35 -5.25 0.13
N ARG A 140 6.05 -4.97 -0.01
CA ARG A 140 5.50 -3.60 0.10
C ARG A 140 5.24 -3.18 1.56
N LEU A 141 5.67 -4.01 2.50
CA LEU A 141 5.73 -3.68 3.92
C LEU A 141 7.19 -3.39 4.28
N GLN A 142 7.39 -2.43 5.18
CA GLN A 142 8.69 -2.04 5.70
C GLN A 142 8.83 -2.45 7.16
N TRP A 143 10.06 -2.66 7.59
CA TRP A 143 10.37 -2.98 8.97
C TRP A 143 10.86 -1.72 9.70
N ASN A 144 10.10 -1.29 10.70
CA ASN A 144 10.54 -0.25 11.62
C ASN A 144 11.39 -0.92 12.71
N ALA A 145 12.71 -0.84 12.58
CA ALA A 145 13.64 -1.51 13.48
C ALA A 145 13.61 -0.93 14.91
N PRO A 146 13.59 0.39 15.12
CA PRO A 146 13.45 0.97 16.45
C PRO A 146 12.19 0.52 17.18
N ALA A 147 11.05 0.55 16.51
CA ALA A 147 9.78 0.14 17.10
C ALA A 147 9.57 -1.37 17.12
N ARG A 148 10.37 -2.14 16.37
CA ARG A 148 10.20 -3.59 16.14
C ARG A 148 8.81 -3.96 15.62
N LYS A 149 8.29 -3.16 14.69
CA LYS A 149 6.95 -3.28 14.11
C LYS A 149 7.02 -3.27 12.59
N SER A 150 6.06 -3.93 11.95
CA SER A 150 5.85 -3.78 10.50
C SER A 150 5.08 -2.50 10.22
N GLN A 151 5.39 -1.86 9.11
CA GLN A 151 4.68 -0.66 8.63
C GLN A 151 4.51 -0.74 7.10
N LYS A 152 3.56 -0.01 6.56
CA LYS A 152 3.34 0.11 5.10
C LYS A 152 2.65 1.41 4.76
N CYS A 153 2.66 1.77 3.50
CA CYS A 153 1.90 2.91 3.00
C CYS A 153 0.41 2.73 3.33
N ASP A 154 -0.13 3.69 4.05
CA ASP A 154 -1.52 3.83 4.47
C ASP A 154 -2.20 5.03 3.80
N LEU A 155 -1.64 5.53 2.69
CA LEU A 155 -2.09 6.73 2.00
C LEU A 155 -2.11 7.98 2.90
N CYS A 156 -1.21 8.03 3.88
CA CYS A 156 -1.13 9.08 4.90
C CYS A 156 -2.40 9.17 5.78
N ALA A 157 -3.14 8.06 5.97
CA ALA A 157 -4.32 8.04 6.83
C ALA A 157 -3.98 8.31 8.31
N ASP A 158 -2.83 7.81 8.76
CA ASP A 158 -2.30 8.02 10.11
C ASP A 158 -0.94 8.75 10.04
N THR A 159 -1.00 10.08 10.05
CA THR A 159 0.16 10.97 9.91
C THR A 159 0.14 12.07 10.97
N PRO A 160 0.60 11.77 12.20
CA PRO A 160 0.53 12.70 13.33
C PRO A 160 1.32 14.01 13.10
N PHE A 161 2.33 14.00 12.21
CA PHE A 161 3.19 15.16 11.94
C PHE A 161 2.88 15.88 10.63
N LEU A 162 1.82 15.48 9.90
CA LEU A 162 1.48 16.11 8.62
C LEU A 162 0.83 17.50 8.78
N GLY A 163 0.10 17.71 9.88
CA GLY A 163 -0.66 18.95 10.10
C GLY A 163 -1.89 19.13 9.18
N GLU A 164 -2.16 18.18 8.31
CA GLU A 164 -3.28 18.16 7.35
C GLU A 164 -4.00 16.81 7.41
N LYS A 165 -5.26 16.79 6.96
CA LYS A 165 -6.00 15.54 6.84
C LYS A 165 -5.39 14.69 5.72
N GLY A 166 -4.95 13.48 6.06
CA GLY A 166 -4.48 12.48 5.11
C GLY A 166 -5.57 11.48 4.68
N GLY A 167 -5.14 10.35 4.13
CA GLY A 167 -6.02 9.30 3.63
C GLY A 167 -6.61 9.59 2.25
N PRO A 168 -7.49 8.71 1.72
CA PRO A 168 -8.09 8.86 0.39
C PRO A 168 -8.88 10.16 0.19
N GLY A 169 -9.42 10.73 1.27
CA GLY A 169 -10.14 12.01 1.24
C GLY A 169 -9.28 13.22 1.63
N GLY A 170 -7.96 13.09 1.60
CA GLY A 170 -7.02 14.13 2.04
C GLY A 170 -5.73 14.14 1.24
N THR A 171 -4.67 14.65 1.86
CA THR A 171 -3.35 14.84 1.23
C THR A 171 -2.48 13.59 1.40
N GLN A 172 -1.82 13.17 0.34
CA GLN A 172 -0.71 12.21 0.41
C GLN A 172 0.61 12.97 0.28
N THR A 173 1.42 12.94 1.32
CA THR A 173 2.66 13.72 1.40
C THR A 173 3.60 13.47 0.22
N CYS A 174 3.76 12.20 -0.20
CA CYS A 174 4.63 11.84 -1.32
C CYS A 174 4.14 12.43 -2.67
N VAL A 175 2.83 12.56 -2.86
CA VAL A 175 2.24 13.22 -4.03
C VAL A 175 2.52 14.71 -4.00
N LYS A 176 2.28 15.34 -2.85
CA LYS A 176 2.43 16.80 -2.67
C LYS A 176 3.87 17.28 -2.85
N VAL A 177 4.85 16.52 -2.34
CA VAL A 177 6.26 16.94 -2.36
C VAL A 177 7.03 16.52 -3.60
N CYS A 178 6.46 15.71 -4.49
CA CYS A 178 7.18 15.22 -5.66
C CYS A 178 7.49 16.38 -6.63
N PRO A 179 8.77 16.75 -6.81
CA PRO A 179 9.12 17.93 -7.62
C PRO A 179 8.79 17.74 -9.11
N LEU A 180 8.67 16.49 -9.55
CA LEU A 180 8.39 16.12 -10.93
C LEU A 180 6.94 15.67 -11.14
N SER A 181 6.10 15.73 -10.10
CA SER A 181 4.73 15.23 -10.14
C SER A 181 4.63 13.80 -10.71
N ALA A 182 5.62 12.97 -10.35
CA ALA A 182 5.71 11.59 -10.80
C ALA A 182 4.74 10.66 -10.07
N ILE A 183 4.28 11.05 -8.88
CA ILE A 183 3.36 10.25 -8.06
C ILE A 183 1.98 10.90 -8.12
N THR A 184 0.95 10.11 -8.41
CA THR A 184 -0.43 10.57 -8.46
C THR A 184 -1.33 9.68 -7.60
N PHE A 185 -2.33 10.27 -7.00
CA PHE A 185 -3.39 9.56 -6.30
C PHE A 185 -4.56 9.28 -7.25
N THR A 186 -5.17 8.11 -7.12
CA THR A 186 -6.40 7.76 -7.84
C THR A 186 -7.37 6.99 -6.93
N PRO A 187 -8.67 7.28 -6.97
CA PRO A 187 -9.68 6.46 -6.31
C PRO A 187 -10.02 5.20 -7.12
N LYS A 188 -9.68 5.17 -8.43
CA LYS A 188 -9.93 4.04 -9.31
C LYS A 188 -8.90 2.95 -9.04
N MET A 189 -9.39 1.75 -8.72
CA MET A 189 -8.54 0.58 -8.50
C MET A 189 -7.81 0.20 -9.79
N PRO A 190 -6.46 0.14 -9.78
CA PRO A 190 -5.69 -0.41 -10.89
C PRO A 190 -5.94 -1.92 -11.06
N ASP A 191 -5.63 -2.46 -12.22
CA ASP A 191 -5.71 -3.90 -12.45
C ASP A 191 -4.79 -4.64 -11.47
N GLN A 192 -5.38 -5.52 -10.65
CA GLN A 192 -4.63 -6.24 -9.61
C GLN A 192 -3.84 -7.43 -10.15
N THR A 193 -4.15 -7.86 -11.38
CA THR A 193 -3.51 -9.02 -12.02
C THR A 193 -2.22 -8.65 -12.75
N ARG A 194 -2.08 -7.38 -13.12
CA ARG A 194 -0.92 -6.87 -13.86
C ARG A 194 0.12 -6.26 -12.93
N GLU A 195 1.36 -6.65 -13.14
CA GLU A 195 2.49 -6.14 -12.36
C GLU A 195 2.75 -4.65 -12.60
N ASP A 196 2.54 -4.20 -13.83
CA ASP A 196 2.79 -2.84 -14.30
C ASP A 196 1.60 -1.87 -14.13
N ALA A 197 0.44 -2.34 -13.65
CA ALA A 197 -0.78 -1.53 -13.59
C ALA A 197 -0.69 -0.29 -12.66
N TYR A 198 0.27 -0.29 -11.75
CA TYR A 198 0.55 0.84 -10.85
C TYR A 198 1.58 1.83 -11.41
N PHE A 199 2.09 1.56 -12.59
CA PHE A 199 3.03 2.42 -13.27
C PHE A 199 2.40 3.00 -14.52
N THR A 200 2.50 4.31 -14.66
CA THR A 200 2.10 5.02 -15.88
C THR A 200 3.34 5.40 -16.66
N ASN A 201 3.20 5.51 -17.99
CA ASN A 201 4.29 5.93 -18.86
C ASN A 201 5.59 5.13 -18.66
N LEU A 202 5.50 3.80 -18.78
CA LEU A 202 6.68 2.94 -18.70
C LEU A 202 7.77 3.45 -19.64
N ARG A 203 8.98 3.60 -19.13
CA ARG A 203 10.12 4.17 -19.87
C ARG A 203 10.40 3.40 -21.17
N GLY A 204 10.35 2.07 -21.13
CA GLY A 204 10.60 1.21 -22.27
C GLY A 204 9.69 1.44 -23.48
N ARG A 205 8.39 1.71 -23.27
CA ARG A 205 7.44 1.95 -24.38
C ARG A 205 7.72 3.24 -25.15
N ALA A 206 8.28 4.26 -24.51
CA ALA A 206 8.61 5.51 -25.18
C ALA A 206 9.84 5.39 -26.08
N TRP A 207 10.84 4.66 -25.61
CA TRP A 207 12.06 4.43 -26.37
C TRP A 207 11.79 3.63 -27.64
N LYS A 208 10.91 2.62 -27.55
CA LYS A 208 10.49 1.85 -28.72
C LYS A 208 9.77 2.72 -29.77
N ARG A 209 9.00 3.74 -29.36
CA ARG A 209 8.37 4.70 -30.27
C ARG A 209 9.37 5.64 -30.94
N LEU A 210 10.50 5.89 -30.32
CA LEU A 210 11.59 6.70 -30.85
C LEU A 210 12.57 5.89 -31.71
N GLY A 211 12.27 4.61 -31.96
CA GLY A 211 13.13 3.73 -32.75
C GLY A 211 14.39 3.27 -32.04
N MET A 212 14.47 3.49 -30.72
CA MET A 212 15.59 2.99 -29.94
C MET A 212 15.33 1.54 -29.52
N THR A 213 16.29 0.67 -29.77
CA THR A 213 16.25 -0.72 -29.33
C THR A 213 16.35 -0.77 -27.81
N ILE A 214 15.50 -1.59 -27.22
CA ILE A 214 15.59 -1.97 -25.80
C ILE A 214 16.03 -3.43 -25.87
N ASP A 215 17.29 -3.67 -25.61
CA ASP A 215 17.84 -5.00 -25.44
C ASP A 215 17.54 -5.52 -24.05
#